data_5f60c3b5ede8fd92ba3a54b379e4ff39
#
_entry.id   5f60c3b5ede8fd92ba3a54b379e4ff39
#
_cell.length_a   1.000
_cell.length_b   1.000
_cell.length_c   1.000
_cell.angle_alpha   90.00
_cell.angle_beta   90.00
_cell.angle_gamma   90.00
#
_symmetry.space_group_name_H-M   'P 1'
#
loop_
_entity.id
_entity.type
_entity.pdbx_description
1 polymer ?
#
loop_
_entity_poly.entity_id
_entity_poly.type
_entity_poly.pdbx_seq_one_letter_code
_entity_poly.pdbx_strand_id
1 'polypeptide(L)'
;MLAASQHQLAHSQTCFQARMQLKPPTRPKLYSGLVPQEEFDSNCDLIPGLPEDLAKICLALVPRTHFPVMGAVSKRWMSFLESKELIAVRKEVGKLEEWVYVLTPDAGAKGSHWEILECSGQKQSPLPRMPGLTKAGFGVVVIGGKLFVIAGYAADHGKDSVSDEVYQYDSCLNRWTELAKMNVARCDFACAEVNGVIYVAGGFGPNGESLSSVEVYDLEQTKWTLIEGLRRPRWGCFGCSFEGKLYVMGGRSSFTIGNSRFVDVYNPNNHAWDQVKNGCVMVTAHAVLGEKLFCIEWKNQRSLAIFNPADNSWQKVPVPLTGSSSTRFSFGVHEDKLLLFPLEEEPGYQTLMYDPAAPMGSEWCTSKLKPSGSCLCSVTIKA
;
A
#
# COMPACT_ATOMS: atom_id res chain seq x y z
N MET A 1 49.10 -25.19 24.34
CA MET A 1 49.01 -26.26 25.33
C MET A 1 47.55 -26.62 25.42
N LEU A 2 47.23 -27.73 24.77
CA LEU A 2 46.68 -29.01 25.27
C LEU A 2 45.22 -28.84 25.74
N ALA A 3 44.31 -29.35 25.07
CA ALA A 3 43.89 -30.73 24.71
C ALA A 3 42.62 -31.08 25.49
N ALA A 4 41.59 -31.32 24.75
CA ALA A 4 40.76 -32.50 24.62
C ALA A 4 40.16 -33.12 25.89
N SER A 5 38.88 -33.37 25.87
CA SER A 5 38.39 -34.76 26.00
C SER A 5 36.89 -34.87 25.68
N GLN A 6 36.65 -35.80 24.79
CA GLN A 6 35.35 -36.45 24.49
C GLN A 6 34.94 -37.33 25.66
N HIS A 7 33.63 -37.49 25.91
CA HIS A 7 33.07 -38.79 26.27
C HIS A 7 31.61 -38.91 25.80
N GLN A 8 31.42 -39.92 24.98
CA GLN A 8 30.18 -40.58 24.60
C GLN A 8 29.47 -41.25 25.80
N LEU A 9 28.18 -41.48 25.64
CA LEU A 9 27.42 -42.71 25.92
C LEU A 9 25.93 -42.40 25.65
N ALA A 10 25.38 -42.93 24.76
CA ALA A 10 24.63 -44.05 24.17
C ALA A 10 23.67 -44.77 25.13
N HIS A 11 22.54 -45.14 24.53
CA HIS A 11 21.43 -46.03 24.94
C HIS A 11 20.19 -45.30 25.50
N SER A 12 19.00 -45.59 25.04
CA SER A 12 18.41 -46.77 24.42
C SER A 12 17.16 -46.48 23.63
N GLN A 13 17.05 -47.18 22.54
CA GLN A 13 15.89 -47.63 21.80
C GLN A 13 14.70 -48.08 22.68
N THR A 14 13.44 -47.81 22.29
CA THR A 14 12.56 -48.83 21.69
C THR A 14 11.15 -48.26 21.49
N CYS A 15 10.68 -48.46 20.27
CA CYS A 15 9.41 -49.08 19.87
C CYS A 15 8.12 -48.25 19.95
N PHE A 16 7.53 -47.87 18.81
CA PHE A 16 6.42 -48.62 18.18
C PHE A 16 6.12 -48.06 16.80
N GLN A 17 6.53 -48.77 15.75
CA GLN A 17 5.98 -48.63 14.40
C GLN A 17 4.61 -49.33 14.37
N ALA A 18 3.55 -48.58 14.18
CA ALA A 18 2.29 -49.11 13.68
C ALA A 18 2.09 -48.61 12.25
N ARG A 19 2.50 -49.45 11.29
CA ARG A 19 2.14 -49.33 9.88
C ARG A 19 0.66 -49.66 9.72
N MET A 20 -0.20 -48.68 9.55
CA MET A 20 -1.52 -48.88 8.91
C MET A 20 -1.33 -48.80 7.40
N GLN A 21 -1.36 -49.93 6.74
CA GLN A 21 -1.53 -50.06 5.30
C GLN A 21 -3.00 -49.76 4.95
N LEU A 22 -3.24 -48.56 4.45
CA LEU A 22 -4.51 -48.26 3.77
C LEU A 22 -4.42 -48.75 2.33
N LYS A 23 -5.23 -49.75 1.99
CA LYS A 23 -5.43 -50.22 0.60
C LYS A 23 -6.01 -49.04 -0.23
N PRO A 24 -5.55 -48.83 -1.48
CA PRO A 24 -6.15 -47.84 -2.36
C PRO A 24 -7.57 -48.28 -2.72
N PRO A 25 -8.52 -47.31 -2.79
CA PRO A 25 -9.87 -47.62 -3.26
C PRO A 25 -9.84 -47.98 -4.74
N THR A 26 -10.49 -49.09 -5.06
CA THR A 26 -10.74 -49.58 -6.41
C THR A 26 -11.49 -48.52 -7.24
N ARG A 27 -10.94 -48.19 -8.40
CA ARG A 27 -11.59 -47.34 -9.40
C ARG A 27 -12.96 -47.95 -9.82
N PRO A 28 -14.04 -47.16 -9.80
CA PRO A 28 -15.27 -47.56 -10.51
C PRO A 28 -15.06 -47.45 -12.03
N LYS A 29 -15.59 -48.37 -12.73
CA LYS A 29 -15.58 -48.46 -14.21
C LYS A 29 -16.20 -47.18 -14.80
N LEU A 30 -15.53 -46.63 -15.82
CA LEU A 30 -16.07 -45.58 -16.68
C LEU A 30 -17.36 -46.08 -17.33
N TYR A 31 -18.47 -45.46 -16.99
CA TYR A 31 -19.62 -45.36 -17.85
C TYR A 31 -19.35 -44.22 -18.83
N SER A 32 -19.24 -44.56 -20.12
CA SER A 32 -19.32 -43.62 -21.23
C SER A 32 -20.75 -43.13 -21.36
N GLY A 33 -21.10 -42.13 -20.61
CA GLY A 33 -22.32 -41.35 -20.71
C GLY A 33 -21.91 -39.91 -21.00
N LEU A 34 -22.41 -39.36 -22.07
CA LEU A 34 -22.33 -37.98 -22.48
C LEU A 34 -22.38 -37.05 -21.26
N VAL A 35 -21.27 -36.35 -20.96
CA VAL A 35 -21.26 -35.21 -20.05
C VAL A 35 -22.10 -34.16 -20.76
N PRO A 36 -23.21 -33.69 -20.20
CA PRO A 36 -23.84 -32.47 -20.69
C PRO A 36 -22.78 -31.39 -20.55
N GLN A 37 -22.48 -30.69 -21.65
CA GLN A 37 -21.89 -29.36 -21.54
C GLN A 37 -22.87 -28.56 -20.68
N GLU A 38 -22.49 -28.28 -19.43
CA GLU A 38 -23.16 -27.26 -18.66
C GLU A 38 -23.00 -25.97 -19.48
N GLU A 39 -24.00 -25.65 -20.26
CA GLU A 39 -24.26 -24.30 -20.72
C GLU A 39 -24.18 -23.46 -19.46
N PHE A 40 -23.19 -22.57 -19.40
CA PHE A 40 -23.11 -21.55 -18.40
C PHE A 40 -24.39 -20.73 -18.48
N ASP A 41 -25.33 -21.05 -17.60
CA ASP A 41 -26.62 -20.38 -17.47
C ASP A 41 -26.31 -18.91 -17.09
N SER A 42 -26.31 -18.05 -18.11
CA SER A 42 -26.06 -16.62 -17.98
C SER A 42 -27.19 -15.89 -17.23
N ASN A 43 -28.14 -16.63 -16.69
CA ASN A 43 -29.38 -16.11 -16.10
C ASN A 43 -29.61 -16.51 -14.63
N CYS A 44 -28.56 -16.79 -13.87
CA CYS A 44 -28.73 -16.96 -12.44
C CYS A 44 -28.62 -15.59 -11.73
N ASP A 45 -29.69 -15.18 -11.06
CA ASP A 45 -29.72 -13.96 -10.25
C ASP A 45 -28.59 -13.94 -9.21
N LEU A 46 -28.04 -12.76 -8.88
CA LEU A 46 -27.01 -12.59 -7.84
C LEU A 46 -27.53 -13.12 -6.48
N ILE A 47 -28.81 -12.85 -6.18
CA ILE A 47 -29.57 -13.49 -5.11
C ILE A 47 -30.84 -14.06 -5.78
N PRO A 48 -31.10 -15.38 -5.72
CA PRO A 48 -32.24 -15.99 -6.38
C PRO A 48 -33.57 -15.32 -6.04
N GLY A 49 -34.32 -14.93 -7.07
CA GLY A 49 -35.61 -14.27 -6.94
C GLY A 49 -35.60 -12.81 -6.58
N LEU A 50 -34.42 -12.18 -6.55
CA LEU A 50 -34.29 -10.75 -6.31
C LEU A 50 -33.74 -10.03 -7.56
N PRO A 51 -34.34 -8.90 -7.99
CA PRO A 51 -33.78 -8.08 -9.04
C PRO A 51 -32.30 -7.74 -8.79
N GLU A 52 -31.48 -7.68 -9.84
CA GLU A 52 -30.03 -7.55 -9.75
C GLU A 52 -29.57 -6.32 -8.97
N ASP A 53 -30.22 -5.17 -9.18
CA ASP A 53 -29.95 -3.91 -8.47
C ASP A 53 -30.25 -4.01 -6.98
N LEU A 54 -31.37 -4.64 -6.60
CA LEU A 54 -31.71 -4.85 -5.19
C LEU A 54 -30.77 -5.86 -4.53
N ALA A 55 -30.37 -6.91 -5.27
CA ALA A 55 -29.40 -7.89 -4.79
C ALA A 55 -28.05 -7.23 -4.48
N LYS A 56 -27.56 -6.35 -5.36
CA LYS A 56 -26.33 -5.56 -5.16
C LYS A 56 -26.42 -4.66 -3.94
N ILE A 57 -27.56 -3.98 -3.76
CA ILE A 57 -27.80 -3.16 -2.55
C ILE A 57 -27.77 -4.02 -1.30
N CYS A 58 -28.44 -5.16 -1.28
CA CYS A 58 -28.46 -6.06 -0.12
C CYS A 58 -27.02 -6.51 0.25
N LEU A 59 -26.21 -6.90 -0.72
CA LEU A 59 -24.82 -7.29 -0.49
C LEU A 59 -23.97 -6.12 -0.04
N ALA A 60 -24.17 -4.93 -0.60
CA ALA A 60 -23.43 -3.72 -0.25
C ALA A 60 -23.72 -3.21 1.17
N LEU A 61 -24.89 -3.52 1.73
CA LEU A 61 -25.27 -3.17 3.12
C LEU A 61 -24.57 -4.03 4.17
N VAL A 62 -24.01 -5.19 3.80
CA VAL A 62 -23.31 -6.07 4.73
C VAL A 62 -22.00 -5.40 5.19
N PRO A 63 -21.65 -5.45 6.47
CA PRO A 63 -20.38 -4.95 6.98
C PRO A 63 -19.19 -5.61 6.26
N ARG A 64 -18.18 -4.82 5.94
CA ARG A 64 -16.98 -5.24 5.20
C ARG A 64 -16.25 -6.43 5.84
N THR A 65 -16.29 -6.55 7.15
CA THR A 65 -15.71 -7.67 7.91
C THR A 65 -16.21 -9.05 7.47
N HIS A 66 -17.39 -9.12 6.83
CA HIS A 66 -17.99 -10.35 6.32
C HIS A 66 -17.66 -10.66 4.86
N PHE A 67 -17.04 -9.73 4.14
CA PHE A 67 -16.77 -9.90 2.71
C PHE A 67 -15.91 -11.14 2.38
N PRO A 68 -14.88 -11.51 3.16
CA PRO A 68 -14.14 -12.74 2.87
C PRO A 68 -15.01 -14.00 2.89
N VAL A 69 -15.99 -14.06 3.80
CA VAL A 69 -16.94 -15.18 3.88
C VAL A 69 -17.97 -15.11 2.74
N MET A 70 -18.46 -13.91 2.42
CA MET A 70 -19.39 -13.70 1.31
C MET A 70 -18.76 -14.11 -0.03
N GLY A 71 -17.48 -13.81 -0.27
CA GLY A 71 -16.77 -14.23 -1.48
C GLY A 71 -16.68 -15.74 -1.65
N ALA A 72 -16.81 -16.51 -0.58
CA ALA A 72 -16.84 -17.97 -0.62
C ALA A 72 -18.24 -18.55 -0.98
N VAL A 73 -19.30 -17.73 -0.97
CA VAL A 73 -20.67 -18.20 -1.24
C VAL A 73 -20.88 -18.59 -2.70
N SER A 74 -20.43 -17.74 -3.64
CA SER A 74 -20.51 -18.03 -5.07
C SER A 74 -19.50 -17.21 -5.87
N LYS A 75 -19.16 -17.68 -7.08
CA LYS A 75 -18.30 -16.94 -8.02
C LYS A 75 -18.88 -15.56 -8.38
N ARG A 76 -20.19 -15.43 -8.46
CA ARG A 76 -20.86 -14.15 -8.76
C ARG A 76 -20.74 -13.17 -7.61
N TRP A 77 -20.95 -13.62 -6.38
CA TRP A 77 -20.74 -12.77 -5.20
C TRP A 77 -19.28 -12.31 -5.13
N MET A 78 -18.34 -13.23 -5.34
CA MET A 78 -16.91 -12.89 -5.36
C MET A 78 -16.61 -11.86 -6.45
N SER A 79 -17.11 -12.05 -7.68
CA SER A 79 -16.92 -11.10 -8.78
C SER A 79 -17.52 -9.72 -8.48
N PHE A 80 -18.69 -9.67 -7.84
CA PHE A 80 -19.30 -8.41 -7.41
C PHE A 80 -18.46 -7.73 -6.31
N LEU A 81 -17.98 -8.49 -5.32
CA LEU A 81 -17.13 -7.95 -4.23
C LEU A 81 -15.79 -7.40 -4.75
N GLU A 82 -15.25 -7.97 -5.83
CA GLU A 82 -14.01 -7.50 -6.46
C GLU A 82 -14.22 -6.35 -7.46
N SER A 83 -15.45 -6.00 -7.75
CA SER A 83 -15.81 -5.02 -8.79
C SER A 83 -15.76 -3.57 -8.27
N LYS A 84 -15.52 -2.63 -9.19
CA LYS A 84 -15.68 -1.18 -8.90
C LYS A 84 -17.13 -0.82 -8.58
N GLU A 85 -18.09 -1.64 -9.02
CA GLU A 85 -19.52 -1.44 -8.81
C GLU A 85 -19.90 -1.56 -7.33
N LEU A 86 -19.30 -2.50 -6.58
CA LEU A 86 -19.51 -2.58 -5.13
C LEU A 86 -19.22 -1.26 -4.44
N ILE A 87 -18.08 -0.63 -4.74
CA ILE A 87 -17.67 0.64 -4.14
C ILE A 87 -18.67 1.76 -4.49
N ALA A 88 -19.14 1.77 -5.76
CA ALA A 88 -20.14 2.74 -6.21
C ALA A 88 -21.47 2.57 -5.47
N VAL A 89 -21.98 1.34 -5.36
CA VAL A 89 -23.22 1.04 -4.64
C VAL A 89 -23.08 1.34 -3.15
N ARG A 90 -21.96 0.97 -2.51
CA ARG A 90 -21.72 1.31 -1.08
C ARG A 90 -21.69 2.81 -0.83
N LYS A 91 -21.10 3.58 -1.76
CA LYS A 91 -21.11 5.04 -1.69
C LYS A 91 -22.54 5.60 -1.79
N GLU A 92 -23.33 5.07 -2.72
CA GLU A 92 -24.73 5.48 -2.94
C GLU A 92 -25.62 5.20 -1.72
N VAL A 93 -25.47 4.03 -1.11
CA VAL A 93 -26.25 3.64 0.08
C VAL A 93 -25.63 4.15 1.40
N GLY A 94 -24.58 4.99 1.34
CA GLY A 94 -23.94 5.58 2.52
C GLY A 94 -23.23 4.55 3.44
N LYS A 95 -22.72 3.45 2.86
CA LYS A 95 -22.02 2.38 3.58
C LYS A 95 -20.56 2.26 3.18
N LEU A 96 -20.01 3.26 2.50
CA LEU A 96 -18.58 3.30 2.22
C LEU A 96 -17.82 3.48 3.52
N GLU A 97 -16.99 2.50 3.85
CA GLU A 97 -16.14 2.52 5.04
C GLU A 97 -14.72 2.97 4.66
N GLU A 98 -14.12 3.75 5.54
CA GLU A 98 -12.75 4.24 5.36
C GLU A 98 -11.86 3.62 6.46
N TRP A 99 -10.88 2.81 6.05
CA TRP A 99 -9.98 2.13 6.95
C TRP A 99 -8.54 2.56 6.71
N VAL A 100 -7.84 2.90 7.79
CA VAL A 100 -6.43 3.27 7.77
C VAL A 100 -5.60 2.02 8.02
N TYR A 101 -4.83 1.61 7.02
CA TYR A 101 -3.86 0.52 7.10
C TYR A 101 -2.50 1.10 7.40
N VAL A 102 -1.81 0.53 8.37
CA VAL A 102 -0.45 0.93 8.72
C VAL A 102 0.48 -0.27 8.72
N LEU A 103 1.71 -0.05 8.28
CA LEU A 103 2.79 -1.02 8.39
C LEU A 103 3.62 -0.67 9.61
N THR A 104 3.71 -1.63 10.54
CA THR A 104 4.46 -1.47 11.80
C THR A 104 5.54 -2.56 11.92
N PRO A 105 6.69 -2.27 12.57
CA PRO A 105 7.69 -3.29 12.85
C PRO A 105 7.17 -4.26 13.91
N ASP A 106 7.56 -5.53 13.81
CA ASP A 106 7.25 -6.55 14.79
C ASP A 106 8.08 -6.32 16.07
N ALA A 107 7.44 -6.38 17.25
CA ALA A 107 8.15 -6.24 18.53
C ALA A 107 9.18 -7.36 18.71
N GLY A 108 10.46 -7.00 18.79
CA GLY A 108 11.58 -7.92 19.04
C GLY A 108 11.90 -8.87 17.88
N ALA A 109 11.28 -8.74 16.72
CA ALA A 109 11.54 -9.54 15.53
C ALA A 109 12.10 -8.69 14.38
N LYS A 110 12.81 -9.34 13.46
CA LYS A 110 13.24 -8.72 12.20
C LYS A 110 12.13 -8.78 11.15
N GLY A 111 10.99 -8.14 11.41
CA GLY A 111 9.83 -8.19 10.53
C GLY A 111 8.96 -6.97 10.66
N SER A 112 7.93 -6.92 9.83
CA SER A 112 6.86 -5.93 9.91
C SER A 112 5.54 -6.57 9.49
N HIS A 113 4.44 -6.01 9.98
CA HIS A 113 3.10 -6.45 9.62
C HIS A 113 2.19 -5.26 9.33
N TRP A 114 1.19 -5.52 8.52
CA TRP A 114 0.12 -4.58 8.28
C TRP A 114 -0.97 -4.76 9.34
N GLU A 115 -1.45 -3.66 9.87
CA GLU A 115 -2.60 -3.61 10.78
C GLU A 115 -3.60 -2.55 10.34
N ILE A 116 -4.84 -2.68 10.80
CA ILE A 116 -5.90 -1.69 10.55
C ILE A 116 -6.09 -0.89 11.82
N LEU A 117 -6.11 0.45 11.69
CA LEU A 117 -6.42 1.33 12.80
C LEU A 117 -7.93 1.53 12.90
N GLU A 118 -8.49 1.28 14.07
CA GLU A 118 -9.91 1.48 14.35
C GLU A 118 -10.17 2.54 15.40
N CYS A 119 -11.21 3.35 15.13
CA CYS A 119 -11.72 4.32 16.10
C CYS A 119 -12.50 3.66 17.25
N SER A 120 -13.07 2.46 17.04
CA SER A 120 -13.99 1.79 17.97
C SER A 120 -13.31 1.01 19.10
N GLY A 121 -12.00 0.81 19.04
CA GLY A 121 -11.25 0.01 20.02
C GLY A 121 -11.50 -1.50 19.94
N GLN A 122 -12.23 -1.99 18.95
CA GLN A 122 -12.37 -3.42 18.68
C GLN A 122 -11.14 -3.91 17.93
N LYS A 123 -10.45 -4.93 18.48
CA LYS A 123 -9.34 -5.59 17.76
C LYS A 123 -9.90 -6.29 16.52
N GLN A 124 -9.48 -5.83 15.35
CA GLN A 124 -9.73 -6.58 14.13
C GLN A 124 -8.84 -7.82 14.05
N SER A 125 -9.26 -8.77 13.24
CA SER A 125 -8.43 -9.93 12.91
C SER A 125 -7.12 -9.44 12.27
N PRO A 126 -5.96 -10.02 12.66
CA PRO A 126 -4.70 -9.63 12.05
C PRO A 126 -4.75 -9.87 10.54
N LEU A 127 -4.18 -8.94 9.80
CA LEU A 127 -4.03 -9.09 8.36
C LEU A 127 -3.10 -10.28 8.04
N PRO A 128 -3.36 -11.01 6.95
CA PRO A 128 -2.44 -12.04 6.50
C PRO A 128 -1.07 -11.40 6.22
N ARG A 129 0.00 -12.14 6.52
CA ARG A 129 1.35 -11.65 6.26
C ARG A 129 1.55 -11.42 4.77
N MET A 130 2.16 -10.30 4.42
CA MET A 130 2.61 -10.05 3.05
C MET A 130 3.61 -11.13 2.64
N PRO A 131 3.50 -11.71 1.45
CA PRO A 131 4.49 -12.65 0.93
C PRO A 131 5.88 -12.00 0.79
N GLY A 132 6.92 -12.82 0.79
CA GLY A 132 8.29 -12.37 0.60
C GLY A 132 8.96 -11.80 1.85
N LEU A 133 10.06 -11.08 1.64
CA LEU A 133 10.88 -10.49 2.70
C LEU A 133 10.30 -9.14 3.17
N THR A 134 10.63 -8.77 4.40
CA THR A 134 10.36 -7.42 4.89
C THR A 134 11.07 -6.40 4.02
N LYS A 135 10.32 -5.46 3.47
CA LYS A 135 10.82 -4.49 2.49
C LYS A 135 10.99 -3.10 3.08
N ALA A 136 11.96 -2.37 2.54
CA ALA A 136 12.16 -0.94 2.75
C ALA A 136 12.34 -0.24 1.38
N GLY A 137 12.13 1.08 1.34
CA GLY A 137 12.23 1.86 0.10
C GLY A 137 11.26 1.44 -1.00
N PHE A 138 10.18 0.76 -0.64
CA PHE A 138 9.11 0.33 -1.55
C PHE A 138 8.11 1.47 -1.81
N GLY A 139 7.36 1.35 -2.90
CA GLY A 139 6.22 2.22 -3.18
C GLY A 139 4.89 1.60 -2.75
N VAL A 140 3.92 2.45 -2.41
CA VAL A 140 2.55 2.04 -2.13
C VAL A 140 1.56 2.86 -2.93
N VAL A 141 0.53 2.17 -3.46
CA VAL A 141 -0.58 2.79 -4.19
C VAL A 141 -1.86 2.07 -3.82
N VAL A 142 -2.97 2.78 -3.77
CA VAL A 142 -4.30 2.20 -3.53
C VAL A 142 -5.19 2.48 -4.74
N ILE A 143 -5.80 1.44 -5.28
CA ILE A 143 -6.75 1.53 -6.40
C ILE A 143 -7.92 0.57 -6.15
N GLY A 144 -9.13 1.09 -6.18
CA GLY A 144 -10.34 0.26 -6.13
C GLY A 144 -10.40 -0.69 -4.93
N GLY A 145 -10.04 -0.23 -3.74
CA GLY A 145 -10.03 -1.05 -2.53
C GLY A 145 -8.85 -2.02 -2.42
N LYS A 146 -7.88 -1.96 -3.33
CA LYS A 146 -6.69 -2.81 -3.35
C LYS A 146 -5.44 -2.00 -3.06
N LEU A 147 -4.57 -2.54 -2.19
CA LEU A 147 -3.27 -1.98 -1.86
C LEU A 147 -2.19 -2.66 -2.70
N PHE A 148 -1.37 -1.88 -3.38
CA PHE A 148 -0.21 -2.35 -4.13
C PHE A 148 1.06 -2.00 -3.36
N VAL A 149 1.92 -2.99 -3.12
CA VAL A 149 3.27 -2.83 -2.57
C VAL A 149 4.25 -3.16 -3.67
N ILE A 150 5.06 -2.18 -4.06
CA ILE A 150 5.82 -2.21 -5.31
C ILE A 150 7.31 -2.15 -4.99
N ALA A 151 8.08 -3.11 -5.50
CA ALA A 151 9.54 -3.11 -5.51
C ALA A 151 10.17 -2.93 -4.11
N GLY A 152 11.20 -2.07 -3.96
CA GLY A 152 11.92 -1.87 -2.71
C GLY A 152 13.13 -2.80 -2.58
N TYR A 153 13.69 -2.88 -1.40
CA TYR A 153 14.81 -3.79 -1.06
C TYR A 153 14.51 -4.55 0.23
N ALA A 154 15.13 -5.72 0.40
CA ALA A 154 15.01 -6.49 1.64
C ALA A 154 15.68 -5.73 2.79
N ALA A 155 14.93 -5.42 3.85
CA ALA A 155 15.40 -4.58 4.96
C ALA A 155 16.66 -5.14 5.65
N ASP A 156 16.80 -6.47 5.70
CA ASP A 156 17.92 -7.16 6.31
C ASP A 156 19.19 -7.20 5.44
N HIS A 157 19.04 -7.05 4.11
CA HIS A 157 20.13 -7.14 3.13
C HIS A 157 20.57 -5.79 2.56
N GLY A 158 19.83 -4.71 2.89
CA GLY A 158 20.12 -3.37 2.38
C GLY A 158 19.87 -3.21 0.88
N LYS A 159 20.37 -2.11 0.32
CA LYS A 159 20.13 -1.73 -1.08
C LYS A 159 20.75 -2.65 -2.12
N ASP A 160 21.60 -3.58 -1.73
CA ASP A 160 22.15 -4.62 -2.62
C ASP A 160 21.08 -5.66 -3.03
N SER A 161 19.95 -5.69 -2.33
CA SER A 161 18.82 -6.59 -2.57
C SER A 161 17.61 -5.91 -3.22
N VAL A 162 17.86 -4.92 -4.09
CA VAL A 162 16.79 -4.21 -4.80
C VAL A 162 15.94 -5.17 -5.63
N SER A 163 14.63 -5.06 -5.51
CA SER A 163 13.64 -6.00 -6.04
C SER A 163 12.77 -5.35 -7.11
N ASP A 164 12.20 -6.18 -7.97
CA ASP A 164 11.20 -5.85 -8.99
C ASP A 164 9.81 -6.42 -8.66
N GLU A 165 9.68 -7.08 -7.50
CA GLU A 165 8.46 -7.78 -7.09
C GLU A 165 7.33 -6.82 -6.76
N VAL A 166 6.11 -7.24 -7.07
CA VAL A 166 4.90 -6.47 -6.82
C VAL A 166 3.86 -7.35 -6.15
N TYR A 167 3.30 -6.88 -5.06
CA TYR A 167 2.25 -7.56 -4.31
C TYR A 167 0.99 -6.70 -4.25
N GLN A 168 -0.16 -7.35 -4.37
CA GLN A 168 -1.47 -6.74 -4.21
C GLN A 168 -2.17 -7.35 -3.01
N TYR A 169 -2.68 -6.52 -2.12
CA TYR A 169 -3.61 -6.91 -1.09
C TYR A 169 -5.02 -6.50 -1.47
N ASP A 170 -5.92 -7.48 -1.52
CA ASP A 170 -7.34 -7.26 -1.71
C ASP A 170 -8.03 -7.13 -0.36
N SER A 171 -8.52 -5.93 -0.08
CA SER A 171 -9.12 -5.62 1.22
C SER A 171 -10.53 -6.19 1.40
N CYS A 172 -11.20 -6.56 0.32
CA CYS A 172 -12.50 -7.24 0.39
C CYS A 172 -12.34 -8.73 0.67
N LEU A 173 -11.31 -9.35 0.10
CA LEU A 173 -11.06 -10.79 0.25
C LEU A 173 -10.03 -11.12 1.34
N ASN A 174 -9.42 -10.09 1.96
CA ASN A 174 -8.38 -10.22 2.99
C ASN A 174 -7.23 -11.16 2.55
N ARG A 175 -6.71 -10.96 1.34
CA ARG A 175 -5.64 -11.82 0.79
C ARG A 175 -4.61 -11.04 -0.01
N TRP A 176 -3.37 -11.55 0.00
CA TRP A 176 -2.28 -11.10 -0.86
C TRP A 176 -2.19 -11.93 -2.13
N THR A 177 -1.79 -11.29 -3.21
CA THR A 177 -1.49 -11.91 -4.51
C THR A 177 -0.20 -11.31 -5.05
N GLU A 178 0.68 -12.13 -5.59
CA GLU A 178 1.85 -11.69 -6.35
C GLU A 178 1.41 -11.31 -7.77
N LEU A 179 1.88 -10.18 -8.27
CA LEU A 179 1.59 -9.66 -9.58
C LEU A 179 2.80 -9.76 -10.51
N ALA A 180 2.62 -9.35 -11.77
CA ALA A 180 3.71 -9.24 -12.72
C ALA A 180 4.82 -8.34 -12.17
N LYS A 181 6.07 -8.81 -12.26
CA LYS A 181 7.26 -8.07 -11.87
C LYS A 181 7.50 -6.87 -12.77
N MET A 182 8.11 -5.84 -12.23
CA MET A 182 8.58 -4.68 -13.00
C MET A 182 9.69 -5.07 -13.99
N ASN A 183 9.89 -4.25 -15.01
CA ASN A 183 11.01 -4.45 -15.94
C ASN A 183 12.35 -4.01 -15.32
N VAL A 184 12.33 -3.07 -14.38
CA VAL A 184 13.52 -2.52 -13.72
C VAL A 184 13.35 -2.58 -12.21
N ALA A 185 14.22 -3.34 -11.54
CA ALA A 185 14.28 -3.37 -10.08
C ALA A 185 14.68 -2.00 -9.53
N ARG A 186 13.98 -1.53 -8.48
CA ARG A 186 14.19 -0.19 -7.93
C ARG A 186 13.76 -0.04 -6.48
N CYS A 187 14.34 0.93 -5.80
CA CYS A 187 13.88 1.38 -4.49
C CYS A 187 13.94 2.91 -4.38
N ASP A 188 13.33 3.49 -3.36
CA ASP A 188 13.32 4.93 -3.10
C ASP A 188 12.87 5.77 -4.32
N PHE A 189 11.83 5.35 -4.99
CA PHE A 189 11.28 5.92 -6.21
C PHE A 189 9.98 6.67 -5.97
N ALA A 190 9.52 7.44 -6.95
CA ALA A 190 8.19 8.04 -6.95
C ALA A 190 7.16 7.06 -7.50
N CYS A 191 6.01 6.94 -6.83
CA CYS A 191 4.86 6.22 -7.37
C CYS A 191 3.56 6.96 -7.08
N ALA A 192 2.61 6.85 -8.00
CA ALA A 192 1.25 7.37 -7.83
C ALA A 192 0.28 6.65 -8.76
N GLU A 193 -0.99 6.69 -8.39
CA GLU A 193 -2.09 6.34 -9.27
C GLU A 193 -2.50 7.57 -10.07
N VAL A 194 -2.68 7.42 -11.37
CA VAL A 194 -3.22 8.46 -12.26
C VAL A 194 -4.23 7.82 -13.21
N ASN A 195 -5.49 8.19 -13.09
CA ASN A 195 -6.59 7.71 -13.94
C ASN A 195 -6.71 6.17 -14.00
N GLY A 196 -6.52 5.48 -12.88
CA GLY A 196 -6.61 4.01 -12.78
C GLY A 196 -5.34 3.26 -13.19
N VAL A 197 -4.25 3.95 -13.50
CA VAL A 197 -2.95 3.39 -13.90
C VAL A 197 -1.89 3.70 -12.85
N ILE A 198 -1.05 2.75 -12.52
CA ILE A 198 0.07 2.96 -11.59
C ILE A 198 1.28 3.46 -12.38
N TYR A 199 1.84 4.58 -11.95
CA TYR A 199 3.09 5.14 -12.46
C TYR A 199 4.20 4.99 -11.44
N VAL A 200 5.37 4.59 -11.90
CA VAL A 200 6.60 4.46 -11.09
C VAL A 200 7.73 5.17 -11.81
N ALA A 201 8.39 6.12 -11.15
CA ALA A 201 9.39 6.97 -11.77
C ALA A 201 10.67 7.09 -10.95
N GLY A 202 11.81 6.94 -11.61
CA GLY A 202 13.12 7.08 -10.99
C GLY A 202 13.44 5.96 -10.00
N GLY A 203 14.16 6.30 -8.96
CA GLY A 203 14.60 5.39 -7.91
C GLY A 203 16.09 5.11 -7.95
N PHE A 204 16.50 4.20 -7.09
CA PHE A 204 17.86 3.68 -7.00
C PHE A 204 17.87 2.24 -7.52
N GLY A 205 18.70 1.95 -8.48
CA GLY A 205 18.79 0.65 -9.14
C GLY A 205 19.73 -0.32 -8.45
N PRO A 206 19.77 -1.58 -8.91
CA PRO A 206 20.55 -2.64 -8.26
C PRO A 206 22.07 -2.44 -8.36
N ASN A 207 22.55 -1.66 -9.33
CA ASN A 207 23.98 -1.36 -9.50
C ASN A 207 24.41 -0.07 -8.77
N GLY A 208 23.57 0.48 -7.90
CA GLY A 208 23.87 1.70 -7.17
C GLY A 208 23.69 3.00 -7.96
N GLU A 209 23.00 2.94 -9.10
CA GLU A 209 22.72 4.08 -9.98
C GLU A 209 21.39 4.76 -9.64
N SER A 210 21.33 6.07 -9.91
CA SER A 210 20.05 6.79 -9.96
C SER A 210 19.36 6.51 -11.28
N LEU A 211 18.08 6.17 -11.24
CA LEU A 211 17.28 5.84 -12.41
C LEU A 211 16.54 7.06 -12.94
N SER A 212 16.42 7.14 -14.27
CA SER A 212 15.50 8.05 -14.98
C SER A 212 14.31 7.30 -15.59
N SER A 213 14.36 5.96 -15.64
CA SER A 213 13.30 5.14 -16.21
C SER A 213 11.97 5.32 -15.50
N VAL A 214 10.90 5.28 -16.30
CA VAL A 214 9.52 5.37 -15.84
C VAL A 214 8.75 4.16 -16.37
N GLU A 215 8.01 3.50 -15.51
CA GLU A 215 7.16 2.37 -15.86
C GLU A 215 5.71 2.63 -15.46
N VAL A 216 4.81 2.07 -16.24
CA VAL A 216 3.38 2.10 -15.96
C VAL A 216 2.84 0.69 -15.86
N TYR A 217 1.93 0.47 -14.92
CA TYR A 217 1.20 -0.77 -14.78
C TYR A 217 -0.26 -0.56 -15.13
N ASP A 218 -0.68 -1.25 -16.18
CA ASP A 218 -2.08 -1.31 -16.58
C ASP A 218 -2.73 -2.51 -15.89
N LEU A 219 -3.76 -2.26 -15.08
CA LEU A 219 -4.46 -3.30 -14.35
C LEU A 219 -5.26 -4.25 -15.27
N GLU A 220 -5.70 -3.77 -16.44
CA GLU A 220 -6.46 -4.60 -17.39
C GLU A 220 -5.52 -5.52 -18.15
N GLN A 221 -4.36 -5.01 -18.57
CA GLN A 221 -3.35 -5.80 -19.28
C GLN A 221 -2.47 -6.62 -18.33
N THR A 222 -2.48 -6.32 -17.02
CA THR A 222 -1.64 -6.94 -15.98
C THR A 222 -0.16 -6.92 -16.32
N LYS A 223 0.31 -5.82 -16.94
CA LYS A 223 1.65 -5.70 -17.49
C LYS A 223 2.31 -4.36 -17.17
N TRP A 224 3.61 -4.40 -16.89
CA TRP A 224 4.46 -3.22 -16.82
C TRP A 224 5.01 -2.84 -18.19
N THR A 225 4.97 -1.56 -18.49
CA THR A 225 5.48 -1.00 -19.75
C THR A 225 6.36 0.20 -19.45
N LEU A 226 7.55 0.25 -20.08
CA LEU A 226 8.43 1.41 -20.04
C LEU A 226 7.84 2.52 -20.89
N ILE A 227 7.89 3.74 -20.37
CA ILE A 227 7.50 4.96 -21.09
C ILE A 227 8.66 5.95 -21.11
N GLU A 228 8.45 7.14 -21.70
CA GLU A 228 9.45 8.21 -21.68
C GLU A 228 9.92 8.52 -20.26
N GLY A 229 11.23 8.50 -20.05
CA GLY A 229 11.86 8.67 -18.74
C GLY A 229 11.91 10.11 -18.27
N LEU A 230 12.28 10.27 -17.00
CA LEU A 230 12.61 11.58 -16.41
C LEU A 230 13.78 12.22 -17.16
N ARG A 231 13.75 13.53 -17.29
CA ARG A 231 14.87 14.30 -17.90
C ARG A 231 16.18 14.14 -17.12
N ARG A 232 16.09 13.86 -15.83
CA ARG A 232 17.24 13.66 -14.94
C ARG A 232 16.99 12.48 -14.02
N PRO A 233 17.93 11.56 -13.88
CA PRO A 233 17.81 10.45 -12.96
C PRO A 233 17.74 10.98 -11.53
N ARG A 234 16.89 10.37 -10.68
CA ARG A 234 16.72 10.72 -9.27
C ARG A 234 16.24 9.57 -8.42
N TRP A 235 16.63 9.54 -7.16
CA TRP A 235 16.16 8.62 -6.13
C TRP A 235 15.78 9.37 -4.85
N GLY A 236 15.01 8.74 -3.96
CA GLY A 236 14.44 9.40 -2.78
C GLY A 236 13.45 10.50 -3.16
N CYS A 237 12.85 10.39 -4.34
CA CYS A 237 11.77 11.23 -4.80
C CYS A 237 10.41 10.61 -4.41
N PHE A 238 9.37 11.42 -4.48
CA PHE A 238 8.02 10.96 -4.24
C PHE A 238 7.10 11.40 -5.39
N GLY A 239 6.00 10.66 -5.56
CA GLY A 239 5.00 10.91 -6.58
C GLY A 239 3.64 11.25 -5.99
N CYS A 240 2.90 12.08 -6.70
CA CYS A 240 1.48 12.35 -6.43
C CYS A 240 0.75 12.65 -7.74
N SER A 241 -0.58 12.60 -7.68
CA SER A 241 -1.45 12.82 -8.84
C SER A 241 -2.33 14.03 -8.60
N PHE A 242 -2.39 14.94 -9.59
CA PHE A 242 -3.32 16.05 -9.64
C PHE A 242 -3.83 16.25 -11.05
N GLU A 243 -5.12 16.52 -11.22
CA GLU A 243 -5.74 16.80 -12.53
C GLU A 243 -5.39 15.77 -13.60
N GLY A 244 -5.29 14.48 -13.22
CA GLY A 244 -4.93 13.42 -14.15
C GLY A 244 -3.48 13.44 -14.63
N LYS A 245 -2.56 14.13 -13.93
CA LYS A 245 -1.13 14.21 -14.23
C LYS A 245 -0.30 13.63 -13.08
N LEU A 246 0.83 13.04 -13.42
CA LEU A 246 1.83 12.60 -12.45
C LEU A 246 2.80 13.73 -12.13
N TYR A 247 2.97 14.02 -10.85
CA TYR A 247 3.97 14.93 -10.33
C TYR A 247 5.08 14.14 -9.62
N VAL A 248 6.32 14.33 -10.03
CA VAL A 248 7.52 13.73 -9.42
C VAL A 248 8.35 14.83 -8.76
N MET A 249 8.48 14.76 -7.44
CA MET A 249 9.09 15.81 -6.63
C MET A 249 10.26 15.31 -5.79
N GLY A 250 11.17 16.23 -5.46
CA GLY A 250 12.29 15.97 -4.56
C GLY A 250 13.33 14.99 -5.11
N GLY A 251 14.03 14.36 -4.20
CA GLY A 251 15.05 13.37 -4.49
C GLY A 251 16.42 13.96 -4.83
N ARG A 252 17.38 13.04 -4.97
CA ARG A 252 18.78 13.30 -5.29
C ARG A 252 19.16 12.56 -6.56
N SER A 253 20.25 13.00 -7.19
CA SER A 253 20.84 12.29 -8.32
C SER A 253 22.30 11.95 -7.99
N SER A 254 22.80 10.85 -8.53
CA SER A 254 24.23 10.51 -8.45
C SER A 254 25.11 11.53 -9.20
N PHE A 255 24.51 12.35 -10.07
CA PHE A 255 25.21 13.33 -10.91
C PHE A 255 25.15 14.77 -10.38
N THR A 256 24.39 15.04 -9.32
CA THR A 256 24.20 16.41 -8.81
C THR A 256 24.37 16.47 -7.29
N ILE A 257 24.88 17.60 -6.80
CA ILE A 257 24.96 17.86 -5.37
C ILE A 257 23.60 18.39 -4.87
N GLY A 258 23.06 17.75 -3.84
CA GLY A 258 21.85 18.19 -3.15
C GLY A 258 20.54 17.69 -3.74
N ASN A 259 19.43 18.11 -3.13
CA ASN A 259 18.08 17.72 -3.52
C ASN A 259 17.57 18.54 -4.71
N SER A 260 16.76 17.90 -5.54
CA SER A 260 16.12 18.57 -6.68
C SER A 260 15.04 19.56 -6.20
N ARG A 261 15.07 20.76 -6.77
CA ARG A 261 14.00 21.77 -6.61
C ARG A 261 13.01 21.77 -7.77
N PHE A 262 13.20 20.89 -8.73
CA PHE A 262 12.32 20.77 -9.87
C PHE A 262 11.24 19.73 -9.58
N VAL A 263 10.06 20.05 -10.08
CA VAL A 263 8.93 19.14 -10.18
C VAL A 263 8.82 18.73 -11.63
N ASP A 264 8.97 17.45 -11.93
CA ASP A 264 8.69 16.92 -13.26
C ASP A 264 7.22 16.49 -13.28
N VAL A 265 6.49 16.95 -14.30
CA VAL A 265 5.05 16.70 -14.46
C VAL A 265 4.82 15.94 -15.75
N TYR A 266 4.30 14.73 -15.65
CA TYR A 266 3.91 13.93 -16.81
C TYR A 266 2.42 14.05 -17.08
N ASN A 267 2.09 14.36 -18.33
CA ASN A 267 0.71 14.38 -18.78
C ASN A 267 0.42 13.14 -19.65
N PRO A 268 -0.38 12.18 -19.15
CA PRO A 268 -0.71 10.97 -19.89
C PRO A 268 -1.45 11.21 -21.22
N ASN A 269 -2.17 12.34 -21.36
CA ASN A 269 -2.98 12.60 -22.54
C ASN A 269 -2.13 12.95 -23.78
N ASN A 270 -0.98 13.57 -23.60
CA ASN A 270 -0.06 13.94 -24.69
C ASN A 270 1.30 13.25 -24.60
N HIS A 271 1.48 12.35 -23.62
CA HIS A 271 2.72 11.60 -23.36
C HIS A 271 3.96 12.48 -23.20
N ALA A 272 3.81 13.66 -22.59
CA ALA A 272 4.90 14.64 -22.49
C ALA A 272 5.24 14.99 -21.04
N TRP A 273 6.51 15.30 -20.82
CA TRP A 273 7.05 15.80 -19.57
C TRP A 273 7.22 17.32 -19.60
N ASP A 274 6.61 17.97 -18.60
CA ASP A 274 6.87 19.37 -18.28
C ASP A 274 7.71 19.48 -17.00
N GLN A 275 8.35 20.63 -16.80
CA GLN A 275 9.15 20.90 -15.62
C GLN A 275 8.75 22.22 -14.98
N VAL A 276 8.41 22.15 -13.71
CA VAL A 276 8.05 23.33 -12.89
C VAL A 276 9.15 23.57 -11.87
N LYS A 277 9.58 24.81 -11.72
CA LYS A 277 10.44 25.24 -10.63
C LYS A 277 9.55 25.53 -9.41
N ASN A 278 9.98 25.21 -8.26
CA ASN A 278 9.31 25.46 -6.96
C ASN A 278 8.93 24.19 -6.17
N GLY A 279 9.74 23.14 -6.33
CA GLY A 279 9.57 21.92 -5.52
C GLY A 279 10.04 22.11 -4.07
N CYS A 280 9.43 21.37 -3.16
CA CYS A 280 9.86 21.26 -1.78
C CYS A 280 11.17 20.46 -1.69
N VAL A 281 12.15 20.96 -0.94
CA VAL A 281 13.53 20.45 -1.02
C VAL A 281 13.83 19.33 -0.02
N MET A 282 13.19 19.34 1.12
CA MET A 282 13.47 18.39 2.22
C MET A 282 12.16 17.83 2.75
N VAL A 283 11.58 16.90 2.02
CA VAL A 283 10.34 16.21 2.42
C VAL A 283 10.69 14.92 3.12
N THR A 284 10.20 14.75 4.34
CA THR A 284 10.37 13.52 5.12
C THR A 284 9.14 12.63 5.05
N ALA A 285 7.98 13.22 4.81
CA ALA A 285 6.73 12.53 4.60
C ALA A 285 5.79 13.39 3.74
N HIS A 286 4.90 12.76 2.99
CA HIS A 286 3.92 13.45 2.14
C HIS A 286 2.59 12.69 2.14
N ALA A 287 1.51 13.41 1.88
CA ALA A 287 0.19 12.85 1.62
C ALA A 287 -0.59 13.78 0.68
N VAL A 288 -1.49 13.21 -0.10
CA VAL A 288 -2.46 13.97 -0.89
C VAL A 288 -3.80 13.90 -0.19
N LEU A 289 -4.43 15.05 -0.02
CA LEU A 289 -5.76 15.18 0.54
C LEU A 289 -6.55 16.20 -0.29
N GLY A 290 -7.65 15.75 -0.89
CA GLY A 290 -8.33 16.53 -1.92
C GLY A 290 -7.38 16.83 -3.08
N GLU A 291 -7.34 18.09 -3.51
CA GLU A 291 -6.48 18.56 -4.60
C GLU A 291 -5.19 19.23 -4.11
N LYS A 292 -4.75 18.93 -2.90
CA LYS A 292 -3.54 19.51 -2.29
C LYS A 292 -2.57 18.44 -1.85
N LEU A 293 -1.28 18.75 -1.98
CA LEU A 293 -0.20 17.95 -1.43
C LEU A 293 0.25 18.56 -0.10
N PHE A 294 0.34 17.70 0.89
CA PHE A 294 0.84 18.03 2.22
C PHE A 294 2.19 17.35 2.44
N CYS A 295 3.18 18.11 2.89
CA CYS A 295 4.52 17.63 3.16
C CYS A 295 5.00 18.10 4.53
N ILE A 296 5.70 17.25 5.28
CA ILE A 296 6.50 17.72 6.40
C ILE A 296 7.84 18.22 5.88
N GLU A 297 8.05 19.51 5.97
CA GLU A 297 9.33 20.14 5.66
C GLU A 297 10.13 20.34 6.95
N TRP A 298 11.40 19.97 6.89
CA TRP A 298 12.37 20.20 7.96
C TRP A 298 13.38 21.26 7.52
N LYS A 299 13.17 22.50 8.00
CA LYS A 299 14.13 23.58 7.80
C LYS A 299 14.02 24.53 8.98
N ASN A 300 14.90 24.57 9.91
CA ASN A 300 14.88 25.40 11.13
C ASN A 300 13.74 25.09 12.12
N GLN A 301 12.51 24.96 11.64
CA GLN A 301 11.33 24.54 12.39
C GLN A 301 10.50 23.57 11.55
N ARG A 302 9.80 22.66 12.22
CA ARG A 302 8.84 21.77 11.59
C ARG A 302 7.65 22.57 11.07
N SER A 303 7.36 22.41 9.80
CA SER A 303 6.17 22.99 9.19
C SER A 303 5.47 22.00 8.30
N LEU A 304 4.15 22.06 8.29
CA LEU A 304 3.32 21.44 7.29
C LEU A 304 3.30 22.37 6.08
N ALA A 305 3.97 21.96 5.00
CA ALA A 305 3.98 22.66 3.74
C ALA A 305 2.84 22.12 2.88
N ILE A 306 1.98 22.99 2.39
CA ILE A 306 0.80 22.67 1.60
C ILE A 306 1.02 23.22 0.20
N PHE A 307 1.07 22.33 -0.80
CA PHE A 307 1.20 22.68 -2.20
C PHE A 307 -0.17 22.75 -2.86
N ASN A 308 -0.41 23.84 -3.56
CA ASN A 308 -1.57 24.02 -4.44
C ASN A 308 -1.10 23.90 -5.90
N PRO A 309 -1.48 22.85 -6.64
CA PRO A 309 -1.05 22.68 -8.02
C PRO A 309 -1.69 23.72 -8.98
N ALA A 310 -2.86 24.26 -8.65
CA ALA A 310 -3.57 25.20 -9.51
C ALA A 310 -2.80 26.51 -9.76
N ASP A 311 -2.09 27.01 -8.76
CA ASP A 311 -1.30 28.26 -8.83
C ASP A 311 0.20 28.05 -8.55
N ASN A 312 0.61 26.78 -8.37
CA ASN A 312 1.99 26.37 -8.04
C ASN A 312 2.54 27.08 -6.79
N SER A 313 1.69 27.32 -5.79
CA SER A 313 2.03 28.00 -4.55
C SER A 313 2.23 27.04 -3.38
N TRP A 314 2.98 27.51 -2.38
CA TRP A 314 3.18 26.79 -1.12
C TRP A 314 2.73 27.64 0.06
N GLN A 315 1.86 27.07 0.89
CA GLN A 315 1.48 27.61 2.19
C GLN A 315 2.21 26.81 3.29
N LYS A 316 2.58 27.45 4.40
CA LYS A 316 3.19 26.78 5.55
C LYS A 316 2.35 27.00 6.81
N VAL A 317 2.13 25.89 7.51
CA VAL A 317 1.42 25.87 8.80
C VAL A 317 2.37 25.29 9.85
N PRO A 318 2.54 25.94 11.00
CA PRO A 318 3.35 25.38 12.09
C PRO A 318 2.75 24.06 12.58
N VAL A 319 3.61 23.05 12.79
CA VAL A 319 3.19 21.79 13.43
C VAL A 319 3.34 21.93 14.94
N PRO A 320 2.31 21.61 15.74
CA PRO A 320 2.40 21.65 17.18
C PRO A 320 3.60 20.83 17.71
N LEU A 321 4.21 21.30 18.77
CA LEU A 321 5.29 20.57 19.44
C LEU A 321 4.66 19.42 20.25
N THR A 322 4.93 18.20 19.81
CA THR A 322 4.64 16.98 20.56
C THR A 322 5.95 16.21 20.69
N GLY A 323 6.33 15.88 21.90
CA GLY A 323 7.59 15.22 22.16
C GLY A 323 8.83 16.08 21.82
N SER A 324 9.88 15.47 21.28
CA SER A 324 11.12 16.16 20.89
C SER A 324 10.91 17.03 19.63
N SER A 325 11.69 18.12 19.53
CA SER A 325 11.74 18.93 18.31
C SER A 325 12.25 18.15 17.10
N SER A 326 12.89 16.99 17.30
CA SER A 326 13.41 16.09 16.26
C SER A 326 12.44 15.00 15.82
N THR A 327 11.24 14.85 16.42
CA THR A 327 10.28 13.81 16.07
C THR A 327 9.95 13.83 14.59
N ARG A 328 10.11 12.70 13.92
CA ARG A 328 9.69 12.47 12.53
C ARG A 328 8.29 11.93 12.51
N PHE A 329 7.59 12.19 11.43
CA PHE A 329 6.22 11.71 11.24
C PHE A 329 6.07 10.93 9.94
N SER A 330 5.20 9.94 9.96
CA SER A 330 4.55 9.38 8.78
C SER A 330 3.15 9.98 8.66
N PHE A 331 2.62 10.03 7.44
CA PHE A 331 1.27 10.53 7.19
C PHE A 331 0.26 9.41 7.01
N GLY A 332 -0.96 9.65 7.49
CA GLY A 332 -2.18 8.96 7.08
C GLY A 332 -3.25 9.96 6.69
N VAL A 333 -4.31 9.46 6.09
CA VAL A 333 -5.52 10.23 5.80
C VAL A 333 -6.71 9.48 6.38
N HIS A 334 -7.64 10.18 7.00
CA HIS A 334 -8.88 9.60 7.52
C HIS A 334 -9.96 10.68 7.62
N GLU A 335 -11.14 10.42 7.07
CA GLU A 335 -12.28 11.35 7.07
C GLU A 335 -11.88 12.77 6.61
N ASP A 336 -11.19 12.85 5.47
CA ASP A 336 -10.69 14.10 4.89
C ASP A 336 -9.78 14.94 5.82
N LYS A 337 -9.12 14.29 6.77
CA LYS A 337 -8.13 14.87 7.68
C LYS A 337 -6.79 14.16 7.57
N LEU A 338 -5.71 14.87 7.83
CA LEU A 338 -4.38 14.28 7.91
C LEU A 338 -4.13 13.72 9.31
N LEU A 339 -3.56 12.52 9.36
CA LEU A 339 -3.02 11.92 10.55
C LEU A 339 -1.49 11.98 10.47
N LEU A 340 -0.86 12.45 11.53
CA LEU A 340 0.60 12.48 11.69
C LEU A 340 0.99 11.49 12.77
N PHE A 341 1.54 10.36 12.35
CA PHE A 341 2.03 9.32 13.25
C PHE A 341 3.49 9.57 13.59
N PRO A 342 3.85 9.76 14.88
CA PRO A 342 5.26 9.87 15.27
C PRO A 342 5.99 8.55 14.97
N LEU A 343 7.22 8.65 14.44
CA LEU A 343 8.05 7.48 14.14
C LEU A 343 8.80 6.97 15.37
N GLU A 344 9.00 7.81 16.36
CA GLU A 344 9.61 7.46 17.62
C GLU A 344 8.54 7.04 18.64
N GLU A 345 8.78 5.92 19.33
CA GLU A 345 7.92 5.39 20.40
C GLU A 345 8.40 5.90 21.76
N GLU A 346 8.09 7.13 22.12
CA GLU A 346 8.37 7.65 23.45
C GLU A 346 7.08 7.92 24.24
N PRO A 347 7.11 7.81 25.57
CA PRO A 347 5.96 8.15 26.40
C PRO A 347 5.52 9.61 26.16
N GLY A 348 4.22 9.78 25.87
CA GLY A 348 3.65 11.11 25.61
C GLY A 348 3.50 11.47 24.13
N TYR A 349 4.05 10.69 23.20
CA TYR A 349 3.81 10.90 21.78
C TYR A 349 2.38 10.51 21.42
N GLN A 350 1.68 11.41 20.75
CA GLN A 350 0.31 11.23 20.29
C GLN A 350 0.24 11.42 18.78
N THR A 351 -0.67 10.71 18.13
CA THR A 351 -1.03 10.99 16.76
C THR A 351 -1.67 12.37 16.69
N LEU A 352 -1.08 13.27 15.90
CA LEU A 352 -1.70 14.55 15.59
C LEU A 352 -2.69 14.40 14.45
N MET A 353 -3.74 15.20 14.47
CA MET A 353 -4.70 15.29 13.39
C MET A 353 -4.80 16.74 12.94
N TYR A 354 -4.68 16.96 11.63
CA TYR A 354 -4.86 18.26 10.99
C TYR A 354 -6.12 18.24 10.14
N ASP A 355 -7.04 19.15 10.44
CA ASP A 355 -8.28 19.34 9.71
C ASP A 355 -8.17 20.61 8.84
N PRO A 356 -8.00 20.49 7.51
CA PRO A 356 -7.88 21.65 6.63
C PRO A 356 -9.17 22.45 6.48
N ALA A 357 -10.32 21.92 6.92
CA ALA A 357 -11.61 22.60 6.87
C ALA A 357 -11.96 23.33 8.18
N ALA A 358 -11.17 23.10 9.24
CA ALA A 358 -11.41 23.76 10.53
C ALA A 358 -11.11 25.26 10.48
N PRO A 359 -11.74 26.07 11.34
CA PRO A 359 -11.42 27.47 11.47
C PRO A 359 -9.94 27.71 11.83
N MET A 360 -9.40 28.84 11.35
CA MET A 360 -8.01 29.22 11.60
C MET A 360 -7.69 29.22 13.12
N GLY A 361 -6.65 28.50 13.49
CA GLY A 361 -6.21 28.33 14.86
C GLY A 361 -6.80 27.13 15.61
N SER A 362 -7.74 26.40 14.99
CA SER A 362 -8.34 25.17 15.52
C SER A 362 -8.12 23.93 14.62
N GLU A 363 -7.19 24.02 13.65
CA GLU A 363 -6.94 22.98 12.66
C GLU A 363 -6.27 21.73 13.26
N TRP A 364 -5.61 21.89 14.41
CA TRP A 364 -4.87 20.85 15.05
C TRP A 364 -5.60 20.25 16.27
N CYS A 365 -5.68 18.94 16.32
CA CYS A 365 -6.09 18.19 17.51
C CYS A 365 -5.32 16.87 17.61
N THR A 366 -5.57 16.10 18.66
CA THR A 366 -5.02 14.76 18.84
C THR A 366 -6.01 13.71 18.41
N SER A 367 -5.52 12.64 17.78
CA SER A 367 -6.33 11.50 17.36
C SER A 367 -6.17 10.33 18.31
N LYS A 368 -7.22 9.54 18.49
CA LYS A 368 -7.20 8.26 19.21
C LYS A 368 -6.63 7.12 18.35
N LEU A 369 -6.57 7.32 17.03
CA LEU A 369 -5.97 6.36 16.11
C LEU A 369 -4.46 6.29 16.40
N LYS A 370 -4.01 5.13 16.87
CA LYS A 370 -2.60 4.92 17.22
C LYS A 370 -2.15 3.56 16.71
N PRO A 371 -1.06 3.48 15.92
CA PRO A 371 -0.43 2.21 15.56
C PRO A 371 0.06 1.45 16.79
N SER A 372 0.21 0.13 16.66
CA SER A 372 0.79 -0.73 17.71
C SER A 372 2.29 -0.50 17.92
N GLY A 373 2.97 0.09 16.94
CA GLY A 373 4.38 0.45 16.96
C GLY A 373 4.64 1.67 16.06
N SER A 374 5.90 1.90 15.68
CA SER A 374 6.27 2.98 14.74
C SER A 374 5.58 2.80 13.39
N CYS A 375 4.96 3.83 12.85
CA CYS A 375 4.30 3.78 11.55
C CYS A 375 5.33 3.92 10.42
N LEU A 376 5.74 2.81 9.80
CA LEU A 376 6.67 2.83 8.66
C LEU A 376 6.00 3.36 7.39
N CYS A 377 4.74 3.03 7.19
CA CYS A 377 3.94 3.44 6.06
C CYS A 377 2.46 3.39 6.45
N SER A 378 1.64 4.25 5.85
CA SER A 378 0.18 4.18 6.00
C SER A 378 -0.52 4.44 4.69
N VAL A 379 -1.67 3.82 4.50
CA VAL A 379 -2.58 4.02 3.39
C VAL A 379 -4.02 3.97 3.88
N THR A 380 -4.90 4.66 3.17
CA THR A 380 -6.33 4.63 3.45
C THR A 380 -7.06 3.94 2.31
N ILE A 381 -7.89 2.97 2.65
CA ILE A 381 -8.70 2.23 1.70
C ILE A 381 -10.17 2.53 1.99
N LYS A 382 -10.87 3.02 0.96
CA LYS A 382 -12.33 3.22 0.97
C LYS A 382 -12.97 2.04 0.24
N ALA A 383 -13.83 1.30 0.94
CA ALA A 383 -14.54 0.15 0.36
C ALA A 383 -15.90 -0.12 1.03
#